data_42aa35ff0e70824c7a8d443823fd99a7
#
_entry.id   42aa35ff0e70824c7a8d443823fd99a7
#
_cell.length_a   1.000
_cell.length_b   1.000
_cell.length_c   1.000
_cell.angle_alpha   90.00
_cell.angle_beta   90.00
_cell.angle_gamma   90.00
#
_symmetry.space_group_name_H-M   'P 1'
#
loop_
_entity.id
_entity.type
_entity.pdbx_description
1 polymer ?
#
loop_
_entity_poly.entity_id
_entity_poly.type
_entity_poly.pdbx_seq_one_letter_code
_entity_poly.pdbx_strand_id
1 'polypeptide(L)'
;MKKLLFSTVALTGLLAASLRAGPAEEYKQVAPPPPPLYGTGFYGAIDLGANIYQNRGGNQTFTQDDPTLPDFGDSLTFNPKNDVGFFGGVKLGYVFGRGVVRPTLEGDLFYNGFRGGGNFTLEDSFGDVLAQRDVTTWINTGQFLFNFILRFAPGNQKFQPYFGAGVGVYYAESAGTEVVNPVTGTVPINTSGGANHADLAFDVVAGSDYFFTPNISAFIEYKFLDDTSTQVDTRQDRDLKQHLLGAGVRYFFH
;
A
#
# COMPACT_ATOMS: atom_id res chain seq x y z
N MET A 1 27.43 86.31 30.95
CA MET A 1 26.48 86.37 29.81
C MET A 1 26.78 85.41 28.66
N LYS A 2 28.03 85.03 28.34
CA LYS A 2 28.31 84.07 27.21
C LYS A 2 27.82 82.67 27.41
N LYS A 3 27.68 82.12 28.63
CA LYS A 3 27.21 80.74 28.92
C LYS A 3 25.70 80.56 28.78
N LEU A 4 24.91 81.60 28.94
CA LEU A 4 23.43 81.55 28.79
C LEU A 4 23.00 81.53 27.31
N LEU A 5 23.77 82.16 26.41
CA LEU A 5 23.47 82.15 25.00
C LEU A 5 23.67 80.75 24.35
N PHE A 6 24.70 79.99 24.80
CA PHE A 6 24.92 78.64 24.30
C PHE A 6 23.84 77.65 24.69
N SER A 7 23.28 77.76 25.89
CA SER A 7 22.21 76.89 26.36
C SER A 7 20.90 77.12 25.60
N THR A 8 20.60 78.38 25.24
CA THR A 8 19.36 78.71 24.53
C THR A 8 19.39 78.28 23.09
N VAL A 9 20.58 78.39 22.41
CA VAL A 9 20.73 77.90 21.02
C VAL A 9 20.65 76.36 20.95
N ALA A 10 21.21 75.63 21.91
CA ALA A 10 21.14 74.17 21.95
C ALA A 10 19.69 73.65 22.20
N LEU A 11 18.92 74.36 23.03
CA LEU A 11 17.53 73.96 23.31
C LEU A 11 16.58 74.24 22.15
N THR A 12 16.77 75.36 21.43
CA THR A 12 16.01 75.65 20.19
C THR A 12 16.36 74.72 19.04
N GLY A 13 17.63 74.26 18.91
CA GLY A 13 18.03 73.26 17.93
C GLY A 13 17.40 71.91 18.18
N LEU A 14 17.27 71.47 19.42
CA LEU A 14 16.63 70.21 19.77
C LEU A 14 15.10 70.23 19.56
N LEU A 15 14.45 71.37 19.84
CA LEU A 15 13.02 71.55 19.58
C LEU A 15 12.71 71.63 18.08
N ALA A 16 13.58 72.19 17.27
CA ALA A 16 13.42 72.27 15.83
C ALA A 16 13.67 70.88 15.12
N ALA A 17 14.49 70.03 15.73
CA ALA A 17 14.70 68.69 15.22
C ALA A 17 13.51 67.74 15.53
N SER A 18 12.83 67.95 16.64
CA SER A 18 11.62 67.16 17.00
C SER A 18 10.36 67.50 16.20
N LEU A 19 10.29 68.71 15.66
CA LEU A 19 9.18 69.16 14.81
C LEU A 19 9.27 68.69 13.35
N ARG A 20 10.42 68.10 12.92
CA ARG A 20 10.59 67.52 11.59
C ARG A 20 10.43 65.98 11.55
N ALA A 21 10.16 65.34 12.68
CA ALA A 21 9.70 63.96 12.67
C ALA A 21 8.24 64.00 12.20
N GLY A 22 8.03 63.95 10.90
CA GLY A 22 6.72 63.67 10.30
C GLY A 22 6.16 62.39 10.91
N PRO A 23 4.87 62.19 10.86
CA PRO A 23 4.27 60.93 11.33
C PRO A 23 5.06 59.80 10.71
N ALA A 24 5.60 58.90 11.56
CA ALA A 24 6.27 57.68 11.08
C ALA A 24 5.30 57.04 10.10
N GLU A 25 5.69 56.94 8.85
CA GLU A 25 4.91 56.14 7.91
C GLU A 25 4.75 54.80 8.56
N GLU A 26 3.52 54.47 8.97
CA GLU A 26 3.15 53.14 9.39
C GLU A 26 3.42 52.24 8.15
N TYR A 27 4.61 51.68 8.12
CA TYR A 27 4.86 50.57 7.20
C TYR A 27 3.81 49.51 7.54
N LYS A 28 2.75 49.43 6.71
CA LYS A 28 1.80 48.31 6.79
C LYS A 28 2.68 47.05 6.71
N GLN A 29 2.89 46.43 7.85
CA GLN A 29 3.50 45.11 7.89
C GLN A 29 2.66 44.24 6.98
N VAL A 30 3.19 43.96 5.78
CA VAL A 30 2.58 42.97 4.88
C VAL A 30 2.57 41.68 5.68
N ALA A 31 1.38 41.19 6.01
CA ALA A 31 1.25 39.92 6.73
C ALA A 31 2.11 38.86 6.00
N PRO A 32 2.93 38.11 6.73
CA PRO A 32 3.71 37.04 6.10
C PRO A 32 2.79 36.15 5.27
N PRO A 33 3.22 35.73 4.08
CA PRO A 33 2.41 34.87 3.24
C PRO A 33 1.98 33.64 4.04
N PRO A 34 0.73 33.20 3.90
CA PRO A 34 0.27 32.01 4.61
C PRO A 34 1.20 30.83 4.32
N PRO A 35 1.47 29.99 5.32
CA PRO A 35 2.35 28.83 5.13
C PRO A 35 1.80 27.94 3.99
N PRO A 36 2.69 27.36 3.17
CA PRO A 36 2.27 26.51 2.08
C PRO A 36 1.46 25.33 2.59
N LEU A 37 0.35 25.05 1.91
CA LEU A 37 -0.52 23.94 2.23
C LEU A 37 -0.07 22.71 1.44
N TYR A 38 0.30 21.65 2.14
CA TYR A 38 0.77 20.40 1.55
C TYR A 38 -0.37 19.38 1.40
N GLY A 39 -0.46 18.71 0.27
CA GLY A 39 -1.27 17.52 0.07
C GLY A 39 -2.76 17.74 0.24
N THR A 40 -3.35 18.64 -0.54
CA THR A 40 -4.81 18.86 -0.62
C THR A 40 -5.27 18.88 -2.07
N GLY A 41 -6.55 18.56 -2.30
CA GLY A 41 -7.14 18.56 -3.64
C GLY A 41 -6.91 17.25 -4.38
N PHE A 42 -6.99 17.30 -5.71
CA PHE A 42 -6.79 16.14 -6.57
C PHE A 42 -5.33 15.72 -6.63
N TYR A 43 -5.12 14.42 -6.70
CA TYR A 43 -3.80 13.84 -6.93
C TYR A 43 -3.85 12.61 -7.81
N GLY A 44 -2.72 12.34 -8.47
CA GLY A 44 -2.39 11.07 -9.08
C GLY A 44 -1.15 10.47 -8.43
N ALA A 45 -1.07 9.15 -8.35
CA ALA A 45 0.09 8.47 -7.82
C ALA A 45 0.42 7.21 -8.62
N ILE A 46 1.68 6.80 -8.53
CA ILE A 46 2.16 5.51 -8.99
C ILE A 46 2.87 4.81 -7.84
N ASP A 47 2.70 3.52 -7.74
CA ASP A 47 3.37 2.70 -6.74
C ASP A 47 3.88 1.38 -7.30
N LEU A 48 4.81 0.81 -6.58
CA LEU A 48 5.33 -0.54 -6.81
C LEU A 48 5.79 -1.14 -5.49
N GLY A 49 5.80 -2.45 -5.41
CA GLY A 49 6.18 -3.11 -4.16
C GLY A 49 6.18 -4.62 -4.23
N ALA A 50 6.31 -5.22 -3.06
CA ALA A 50 6.29 -6.65 -2.86
C ALA A 50 4.92 -7.11 -2.34
N ASN A 51 4.47 -8.23 -2.85
CA ASN A 51 3.31 -8.96 -2.37
C ASN A 51 3.77 -10.22 -1.66
N ILE A 52 3.31 -10.41 -0.44
CA ILE A 52 3.53 -11.62 0.34
C ILE A 52 2.19 -12.36 0.40
N TYR A 53 2.08 -13.42 -0.40
CA TYR A 53 0.92 -14.29 -0.36
C TYR A 53 0.92 -15.11 0.92
N GLN A 54 -0.18 -15.12 1.65
CA GLN A 54 -0.42 -16.02 2.77
C GLN A 54 -1.46 -17.07 2.40
N ASN A 55 -1.02 -18.31 2.23
CA ASN A 55 -1.92 -19.44 2.25
C ASN A 55 -2.18 -19.84 3.70
N ARG A 56 -3.39 -19.61 4.21
CA ARG A 56 -3.78 -19.97 5.58
C ARG A 56 -4.19 -21.45 5.75
N GLY A 57 -4.32 -22.19 4.66
CA GLY A 57 -4.41 -23.65 4.77
C GLY A 57 -3.10 -24.15 5.36
N GLY A 58 -3.07 -24.52 6.63
CA GLY A 58 -1.94 -25.25 7.21
C GLY A 58 -1.69 -26.55 6.44
N ASN A 59 -0.68 -27.32 6.87
CA ASN A 59 -0.48 -28.65 6.32
C ASN A 59 -1.79 -29.43 6.38
N GLN A 60 -2.25 -29.90 5.24
CA GLN A 60 -3.46 -30.72 5.13
C GLN A 60 -3.03 -32.15 4.85
N THR A 61 -3.43 -33.07 5.72
CA THR A 61 -3.17 -34.50 5.56
C THR A 61 -4.50 -35.19 5.32
N PHE A 62 -4.57 -35.93 4.24
CA PHE A 62 -5.69 -36.78 3.86
C PHE A 62 -5.23 -38.24 3.99
N THR A 63 -5.83 -39.00 4.87
CA THR A 63 -5.53 -40.42 5.06
C THR A 63 -6.59 -41.27 4.35
N GLN A 64 -6.17 -42.34 3.68
CA GLN A 64 -7.09 -43.32 3.11
C GLN A 64 -7.63 -44.23 4.21
N ASP A 65 -8.88 -43.97 4.60
CA ASP A 65 -9.51 -44.66 5.75
C ASP A 65 -10.37 -45.88 5.34
N ASP A 66 -10.48 -46.20 4.04
CA ASP A 66 -11.25 -47.36 3.56
C ASP A 66 -10.37 -48.62 3.58
N PRO A 67 -10.62 -49.56 4.53
CA PRO A 67 -9.84 -50.77 4.70
C PRO A 67 -10.01 -51.80 3.55
N THR A 68 -10.92 -51.54 2.62
CA THR A 68 -11.13 -52.40 1.45
C THR A 68 -10.21 -52.07 0.29
N LEU A 69 -9.53 -50.91 0.34
CA LEU A 69 -8.63 -50.45 -0.68
C LEU A 69 -7.19 -50.89 -0.38
N PRO A 70 -6.37 -51.15 -1.43
CA PRO A 70 -4.98 -51.63 -1.25
C PRO A 70 -4.04 -50.59 -0.66
N ASP A 71 -4.39 -49.29 -0.71
CA ASP A 71 -3.67 -48.11 -0.19
C ASP A 71 -4.23 -47.65 1.16
N PHE A 72 -4.89 -48.56 1.91
CA PHE A 72 -5.41 -48.28 3.26
C PHE A 72 -4.29 -47.86 4.21
N GLY A 73 -4.49 -46.69 4.84
CA GLY A 73 -3.54 -46.10 5.77
C GLY A 73 -2.51 -45.19 5.08
N ASP A 74 -2.47 -45.12 3.75
CA ASP A 74 -1.62 -44.15 3.05
C ASP A 74 -2.12 -42.73 3.31
N SER A 75 -1.18 -41.79 3.43
CA SER A 75 -1.49 -40.40 3.69
C SER A 75 -0.91 -39.48 2.63
N LEU A 76 -1.74 -38.55 2.16
CA LEU A 76 -1.34 -37.47 1.28
C LEU A 76 -1.26 -36.17 2.08
N THR A 77 -0.05 -35.67 2.27
CA THR A 77 0.17 -34.39 2.97
C THR A 77 0.47 -33.30 1.98
N PHE A 78 -0.28 -32.19 2.07
CA PHE A 78 -0.03 -30.95 1.34
C PHE A 78 0.57 -29.90 2.26
N ASN A 79 1.77 -29.45 1.95
CA ASN A 79 2.47 -28.37 2.63
C ASN A 79 2.49 -27.11 1.75
N PRO A 80 1.68 -26.09 2.03
CA PRO A 80 1.64 -24.88 1.23
C PRO A 80 2.95 -24.09 1.33
N LYS A 81 3.42 -23.57 0.21
CA LYS A 81 4.57 -22.67 0.12
C LYS A 81 4.08 -21.27 -0.23
N ASN A 82 4.58 -20.28 0.51
CA ASN A 82 4.37 -18.86 0.22
C ASN A 82 5.55 -18.34 -0.59
N ASP A 83 5.25 -17.62 -1.65
CA ASP A 83 6.25 -16.95 -2.46
C ASP A 83 5.99 -15.45 -2.50
N VAL A 84 7.06 -14.66 -2.63
CA VAL A 84 6.97 -13.22 -2.72
C VAL A 84 6.75 -12.83 -4.17
N GLY A 85 5.68 -12.08 -4.43
CA GLY A 85 5.37 -11.50 -5.73
C GLY A 85 5.69 -10.02 -5.78
N PHE A 86 5.40 -9.42 -6.95
CA PHE A 86 5.54 -7.99 -7.19
C PHE A 86 4.21 -7.41 -7.65
N PHE A 87 3.93 -6.19 -7.18
CA PHE A 87 2.81 -5.43 -7.67
C PHE A 87 3.24 -4.04 -8.15
N GLY A 88 2.42 -3.46 -9.01
CA GLY A 88 2.52 -2.07 -9.42
C GLY A 88 1.17 -1.52 -9.79
N GLY A 89 0.95 -0.24 -9.48
CA GLY A 89 -0.35 0.37 -9.62
C GLY A 89 -0.35 1.86 -9.87
N VAL A 90 -1.55 2.36 -10.08
CA VAL A 90 -1.86 3.79 -10.22
C VAL A 90 -3.01 4.16 -9.31
N LYS A 91 -2.94 5.33 -8.70
CA LYS A 91 -3.95 5.84 -7.80
C LYS A 91 -4.43 7.21 -8.26
N LEU A 92 -5.71 7.46 -8.11
CA LEU A 92 -6.32 8.77 -8.31
C LEU A 92 -7.17 9.08 -7.08
N GLY A 93 -7.02 10.29 -6.52
CA GLY A 93 -7.76 10.61 -5.32
C GLY A 93 -7.98 12.09 -5.10
N TYR A 94 -8.79 12.38 -4.09
CA TYR A 94 -9.08 13.72 -3.64
C TYR A 94 -9.01 13.84 -2.13
N VAL A 95 -8.19 14.78 -1.64
CA VAL A 95 -8.02 15.10 -0.22
C VAL A 95 -8.90 16.29 0.14
N PHE A 96 -9.84 16.07 1.06
CA PHE A 96 -10.79 17.08 1.52
C PHE A 96 -10.23 17.88 2.70
N GLY A 97 -10.56 19.17 2.70
CA GLY A 97 -10.26 20.06 3.83
C GLY A 97 -8.81 20.51 3.92
N ARG A 98 -8.54 21.34 4.93
CA ARG A 98 -7.24 21.98 5.19
C ARG A 98 -6.79 21.81 6.65
N GLY A 99 -7.56 21.06 7.42
CA GLY A 99 -7.31 20.80 8.84
C GLY A 99 -6.19 19.79 9.08
N VAL A 100 -6.03 19.41 10.34
CA VAL A 100 -5.08 18.37 10.75
C VAL A 100 -5.54 16.98 10.28
N VAL A 101 -6.84 16.72 10.34
CA VAL A 101 -7.44 15.48 9.82
C VAL A 101 -8.08 15.78 8.48
N ARG A 102 -7.70 15.02 7.45
CA ARG A 102 -8.13 15.22 6.08
C ARG A 102 -8.71 13.92 5.51
N PRO A 103 -10.04 13.82 5.41
CA PRO A 103 -10.68 12.74 4.71
C PRO A 103 -10.22 12.71 3.25
N THR A 104 -10.04 11.52 2.70
CA THR A 104 -9.58 11.33 1.33
C THR A 104 -10.38 10.20 0.70
N LEU A 105 -10.80 10.38 -0.54
CA LEU A 105 -11.31 9.32 -1.39
C LEU A 105 -10.26 8.99 -2.44
N GLU A 106 -9.98 7.70 -2.62
CA GLU A 106 -8.97 7.21 -3.55
C GLU A 106 -9.49 6.02 -4.35
N GLY A 107 -9.33 6.07 -5.66
CA GLY A 107 -9.43 4.90 -6.53
C GLY A 107 -8.03 4.34 -6.74
N ASP A 108 -7.85 3.05 -6.50
CA ASP A 108 -6.59 2.33 -6.58
C ASP A 108 -6.72 1.18 -7.58
N LEU A 109 -5.95 1.24 -8.66
CA LEU A 109 -5.88 0.22 -9.70
C LEU A 109 -4.48 -0.37 -9.71
N PHE A 110 -4.33 -1.64 -9.41
CA PHE A 110 -3.04 -2.29 -9.42
C PHE A 110 -3.08 -3.71 -9.96
N TYR A 111 -1.96 -4.09 -10.53
CA TYR A 111 -1.69 -5.43 -11.01
C TYR A 111 -0.66 -6.09 -10.12
N ASN A 112 -0.85 -7.38 -9.86
CA ASN A 112 -0.05 -8.14 -8.94
C ASN A 112 0.20 -9.53 -9.49
N GLY A 113 1.47 -9.93 -9.57
CA GLY A 113 1.91 -11.24 -10.01
C GLY A 113 2.69 -11.95 -8.90
N PHE A 114 2.29 -13.16 -8.56
CA PHE A 114 2.96 -13.98 -7.55
C PHE A 114 2.89 -15.47 -7.88
N ARG A 115 3.67 -16.26 -7.15
CA ARG A 115 3.66 -17.71 -7.25
C ARG A 115 3.03 -18.27 -5.99
N GLY A 116 2.01 -19.10 -6.16
CA GLY A 116 1.43 -19.92 -5.11
C GLY A 116 1.72 -21.38 -5.40
N GLY A 117 1.78 -22.21 -4.37
CA GLY A 117 2.00 -23.63 -4.57
C GLY A 117 2.17 -24.39 -3.28
N GLY A 118 2.74 -25.57 -3.38
CA GLY A 118 3.01 -26.40 -2.22
C GLY A 118 3.73 -27.69 -2.60
N ASN A 119 4.12 -28.39 -1.57
CA ASN A 119 4.70 -29.72 -1.66
C ASN A 119 3.64 -30.75 -1.31
N PHE A 120 3.45 -31.72 -2.17
CA PHE A 120 2.62 -32.92 -1.92
C PHE A 120 3.55 -34.07 -1.56
N THR A 121 3.33 -34.70 -0.42
CA THR A 121 4.04 -35.91 0.03
C THR A 121 3.03 -37.02 0.22
N LEU A 122 3.22 -38.12 -0.47
CA LEU A 122 2.47 -39.36 -0.29
C LEU A 122 3.33 -40.32 0.53
N GLU A 123 2.81 -40.74 1.67
CA GLU A 123 3.42 -41.69 2.59
C GLU A 123 2.55 -42.95 2.68
N ASP A 124 3.20 -44.11 2.80
CA ASP A 124 2.48 -45.34 3.06
C ASP A 124 2.03 -45.44 4.52
N SER A 125 1.29 -46.50 4.86
CA SER A 125 0.83 -46.78 6.22
C SER A 125 1.95 -47.00 7.26
N PHE A 126 3.21 -47.17 6.83
CA PHE A 126 4.39 -47.32 7.68
C PHE A 126 5.17 -46.02 7.84
N GLY A 127 4.79 -44.95 7.10
CA GLY A 127 5.45 -43.67 7.10
C GLY A 127 6.60 -43.54 6.08
N ASP A 128 6.70 -44.50 5.15
CA ASP A 128 7.69 -44.43 4.08
C ASP A 128 7.15 -43.54 2.92
N VAL A 129 7.99 -42.60 2.43
CA VAL A 129 7.62 -41.67 1.37
C VAL A 129 7.56 -42.40 0.03
N LEU A 130 6.37 -42.56 -0.50
CA LEU A 130 6.13 -43.20 -1.80
C LEU A 130 6.32 -42.24 -2.97
N ALA A 131 5.90 -40.98 -2.79
CA ALA A 131 6.03 -39.95 -3.80
C ALA A 131 6.08 -38.56 -3.21
N GLN A 132 6.83 -37.67 -3.86
CA GLN A 132 6.87 -36.25 -3.52
C GLN A 132 6.76 -35.41 -4.78
N ARG A 133 5.98 -34.34 -4.74
CA ARG A 133 5.79 -33.42 -5.87
C ARG A 133 5.73 -31.98 -5.39
N ASP A 134 6.52 -31.11 -5.99
CA ASP A 134 6.43 -29.67 -5.84
C ASP A 134 5.52 -29.12 -6.96
N VAL A 135 4.49 -28.40 -6.58
CA VAL A 135 3.55 -27.73 -7.49
C VAL A 135 3.71 -26.24 -7.32
N THR A 136 3.95 -25.54 -8.42
CA THR A 136 4.03 -24.08 -8.46
C THR A 136 3.06 -23.55 -9.51
N THR A 137 2.20 -22.63 -9.10
CA THR A 137 1.23 -21.98 -9.99
C THR A 137 1.52 -20.48 -10.02
N TRP A 138 1.61 -19.92 -11.24
CA TRP A 138 1.69 -18.47 -11.42
C TRP A 138 0.27 -17.88 -11.37
N ILE A 139 0.08 -16.93 -10.50
CA ILE A 139 -1.20 -16.24 -10.29
C ILE A 139 -0.99 -14.77 -10.61
N ASN A 140 -1.78 -14.30 -11.55
CA ASN A 140 -1.85 -12.90 -11.92
C ASN A 140 -3.19 -12.32 -11.44
N THR A 141 -3.15 -11.18 -10.81
CA THR A 141 -4.36 -10.54 -10.30
C THR A 141 -4.41 -9.08 -10.67
N GLY A 142 -5.60 -8.60 -10.98
CA GLY A 142 -5.90 -7.20 -11.20
C GLY A 142 -6.96 -6.74 -10.20
N GLN A 143 -6.75 -5.60 -9.57
CA GLN A 143 -7.68 -5.07 -8.57
C GLN A 143 -8.03 -3.63 -8.89
N PHE A 144 -9.31 -3.29 -8.67
CA PHE A 144 -9.77 -1.92 -8.61
C PHE A 144 -10.51 -1.71 -7.29
N LEU A 145 -9.92 -0.89 -6.42
CA LEU A 145 -10.42 -0.63 -5.07
C LEU A 145 -10.80 0.85 -4.94
N PHE A 146 -11.83 1.10 -4.16
CA PHE A 146 -12.26 2.43 -3.78
C PHE A 146 -12.08 2.60 -2.27
N ASN A 147 -11.13 3.45 -1.88
CA ASN A 147 -10.65 3.60 -0.51
C ASN A 147 -11.18 4.89 0.12
N PHE A 148 -11.59 4.80 1.39
CA PHE A 148 -11.76 5.93 2.28
C PHE A 148 -10.58 5.99 3.25
N ILE A 149 -9.82 7.08 3.20
CA ILE A 149 -8.56 7.25 3.91
C ILE A 149 -8.65 8.48 4.81
N LEU A 150 -8.15 8.37 6.03
CA LEU A 150 -7.93 9.49 6.94
C LEU A 150 -6.45 9.83 6.97
N ARG A 151 -6.11 11.04 6.49
CA ARG A 151 -4.76 11.60 6.52
C ARG A 151 -4.60 12.52 7.70
N PHE A 152 -3.45 12.48 8.34
CA PHE A 152 -3.08 13.37 9.44
C PHE A 152 -1.97 14.30 9.00
N ALA A 153 -2.25 15.61 8.99
CA ALA A 153 -1.30 16.65 8.66
C ALA A 153 -0.95 17.45 9.91
N PRO A 154 -0.01 16.97 10.76
CA PRO A 154 0.41 17.67 11.96
C PRO A 154 1.14 18.98 11.61
N GLY A 155 1.53 19.77 12.58
CA GLY A 155 2.06 21.14 12.40
C GLY A 155 3.16 21.31 11.36
N ASN A 156 3.98 20.27 11.10
CA ASN A 156 4.97 20.27 10.01
C ASN A 156 4.38 19.80 8.68
N GLN A 157 3.21 19.62 8.42
CA GLN A 157 2.52 19.24 7.17
C GLN A 157 3.29 18.41 6.11
N LYS A 158 4.64 18.30 6.23
CA LYS A 158 5.48 17.52 5.31
C LYS A 158 5.38 16.01 5.53
N PHE A 159 5.16 15.59 6.75
CA PHE A 159 4.97 14.19 7.11
C PHE A 159 3.50 13.96 7.43
N GLN A 160 2.84 13.14 6.62
CA GLN A 160 1.40 12.91 6.74
C GLN A 160 1.13 11.41 6.79
N PRO A 161 1.05 10.82 8.00
CA PRO A 161 0.60 9.45 8.14
C PRO A 161 -0.88 9.35 7.80
N TYR A 162 -1.28 8.17 7.32
CA TYR A 162 -2.66 7.90 6.97
C TYR A 162 -3.02 6.43 7.19
N PHE A 163 -4.30 6.19 7.34
CA PHE A 163 -4.88 4.85 7.32
C PHE A 163 -6.28 4.90 6.70
N GLY A 164 -6.73 3.77 6.20
CA GLY A 164 -8.03 3.68 5.55
C GLY A 164 -8.45 2.26 5.28
N ALA A 165 -9.60 2.14 4.66
CA ALA A 165 -10.14 0.87 4.20
C ALA A 165 -10.88 1.09 2.89
N GLY A 166 -10.98 0.03 2.10
CA GLY A 166 -11.62 0.08 0.80
C GLY A 166 -12.37 -1.18 0.46
N VAL A 167 -13.11 -1.07 -0.64
CA VAL A 167 -13.88 -2.16 -1.24
C VAL A 167 -13.79 -2.01 -2.75
N GLY A 168 -13.79 -3.13 -3.44
CA GLY A 168 -13.73 -3.11 -4.89
C GLY A 168 -13.86 -4.47 -5.53
N VAL A 169 -13.33 -4.59 -6.72
CA VAL A 169 -13.36 -5.82 -7.51
C VAL A 169 -11.95 -6.37 -7.66
N TYR A 170 -11.88 -7.66 -7.57
CA TYR A 170 -10.67 -8.45 -7.71
C TYR A 170 -10.86 -9.41 -8.89
N TYR A 171 -9.85 -9.48 -9.75
CA TYR A 171 -9.79 -10.39 -10.88
C TYR A 171 -8.54 -11.24 -10.75
N ALA A 172 -8.68 -12.56 -10.82
CA ALA A 172 -7.56 -13.49 -10.77
C ALA A 172 -7.53 -14.39 -12.01
N GLU A 173 -6.33 -14.63 -12.50
CA GLU A 173 -6.04 -15.55 -13.60
C GLU A 173 -4.86 -16.46 -13.23
N SER A 174 -5.03 -17.75 -13.39
CA SER A 174 -3.94 -18.72 -13.28
C SER A 174 -3.19 -18.79 -14.62
N ALA A 175 -1.91 -18.41 -14.64
CA ALA A 175 -1.10 -18.34 -15.86
C ALA A 175 -0.35 -19.64 -16.18
N GLY A 176 -0.51 -20.69 -15.38
CA GLY A 176 0.09 -22.01 -15.61
C GLY A 176 0.55 -22.68 -14.32
N THR A 177 0.62 -23.99 -14.35
CA THR A 177 1.07 -24.81 -13.22
C THR A 177 2.26 -25.66 -13.64
N GLU A 178 3.35 -25.58 -12.89
CA GLU A 178 4.52 -26.44 -13.02
C GLU A 178 4.53 -27.49 -11.91
N VAL A 179 4.71 -28.74 -12.27
CA VAL A 179 4.85 -29.85 -11.32
C VAL A 179 6.24 -30.44 -11.46
N VAL A 180 7.03 -30.40 -10.39
CA VAL A 180 8.37 -30.96 -10.33
C VAL A 180 8.34 -32.23 -9.50
N ASN A 181 8.82 -33.34 -10.07
CA ASN A 181 9.10 -34.54 -9.31
C ASN A 181 10.58 -34.50 -8.88
N PRO A 182 10.91 -34.39 -7.59
CA PRO A 182 12.29 -34.29 -7.12
C PRO A 182 13.13 -35.57 -7.38
N VAL A 183 12.47 -36.70 -7.63
CA VAL A 183 13.17 -37.99 -7.90
C VAL A 183 13.48 -38.18 -9.38
N THR A 184 12.62 -37.72 -10.28
CA THR A 184 12.73 -37.97 -11.73
C THR A 184 12.97 -36.73 -12.58
N GLY A 185 13.03 -35.55 -11.96
CA GLY A 185 13.18 -34.29 -12.66
C GLY A 185 11.83 -33.66 -13.06
N THR A 186 11.92 -32.48 -13.65
CA THR A 186 10.77 -31.65 -14.02
C THR A 186 9.92 -32.34 -15.07
N VAL A 187 8.66 -32.56 -14.79
CA VAL A 187 7.64 -32.86 -15.80
C VAL A 187 6.76 -31.64 -15.94
N PRO A 188 6.92 -30.78 -16.94
CA PRO A 188 6.04 -29.66 -17.16
C PRO A 188 4.66 -30.18 -17.56
N ILE A 189 3.74 -30.18 -16.62
CA ILE A 189 2.33 -30.35 -16.93
C ILE A 189 1.79 -28.93 -17.18
N ASN A 190 1.80 -28.50 -18.42
CA ASN A 190 1.10 -27.29 -18.84
C ASN A 190 -0.40 -27.57 -18.81
N THR A 191 -1.02 -27.37 -17.67
CA THR A 191 -2.47 -27.23 -17.60
C THR A 191 -2.79 -25.74 -17.81
N SER A 192 -2.98 -25.35 -19.06
CA SER A 192 -3.62 -24.11 -19.42
C SER A 192 -5.12 -24.21 -19.09
N GLY A 193 -5.49 -23.91 -17.90
CA GLY A 193 -6.87 -23.85 -17.45
C GLY A 193 -7.04 -22.59 -16.64
N GLY A 194 -7.17 -21.44 -17.31
CA GLY A 194 -7.47 -20.17 -16.64
C GLY A 194 -8.89 -20.21 -16.10
N ALA A 195 -9.04 -20.28 -14.80
CA ALA A 195 -10.28 -19.87 -14.15
C ALA A 195 -10.22 -18.35 -14.01
N ASN A 196 -11.04 -17.66 -14.79
CA ASN A 196 -11.21 -16.21 -14.69
C ASN A 196 -12.36 -15.94 -13.74
N HIS A 197 -12.06 -15.44 -12.55
CA HIS A 197 -13.09 -15.02 -11.59
C HIS A 197 -12.90 -13.55 -11.24
N ALA A 198 -14.04 -12.85 -11.17
CA ALA A 198 -14.11 -11.49 -10.62
C ALA A 198 -14.93 -11.56 -9.34
N ASP A 199 -14.31 -11.20 -8.22
CA ASP A 199 -14.92 -11.24 -6.90
C ASP A 199 -14.86 -9.90 -6.21
N LEU A 200 -15.63 -9.77 -5.13
CA LEU A 200 -15.57 -8.62 -4.24
C LEU A 200 -14.33 -8.71 -3.37
N ALA A 201 -13.58 -7.61 -3.28
CA ALA A 201 -12.40 -7.50 -2.43
C ALA A 201 -12.54 -6.36 -1.43
N PHE A 202 -11.86 -6.53 -0.29
CA PHE A 202 -11.73 -5.52 0.75
C PHE A 202 -10.27 -5.30 1.05
N ASP A 203 -9.90 -4.06 1.35
CA ASP A 203 -8.56 -3.77 1.81
C ASP A 203 -8.54 -2.87 3.05
N VAL A 204 -7.43 -2.95 3.76
CA VAL A 204 -7.05 -2.03 4.82
C VAL A 204 -5.68 -1.47 4.47
N VAL A 205 -5.56 -0.16 4.44
CA VAL A 205 -4.32 0.53 4.09
C VAL A 205 -3.78 1.34 5.25
N ALA A 206 -2.47 1.36 5.41
CA ALA A 206 -1.77 2.24 6.33
C ALA A 206 -0.45 2.69 5.71
N GLY A 207 -0.15 3.98 5.79
CA GLY A 207 1.03 4.51 5.15
C GLY A 207 1.40 5.91 5.63
N SER A 208 2.37 6.48 4.96
CA SER A 208 2.81 7.84 5.23
C SER A 208 3.34 8.50 3.97
N ASP A 209 2.94 9.75 3.75
CA ASP A 209 3.51 10.65 2.75
C ASP A 209 4.62 11.49 3.36
N TYR A 210 5.69 11.71 2.61
CA TYR A 210 6.70 12.72 2.87
C TYR A 210 6.78 13.69 1.71
N PHE A 211 6.48 14.96 1.96
CA PHE A 211 6.41 16.01 0.96
C PHE A 211 7.76 16.69 0.75
N PHE A 212 8.28 16.65 -0.46
CA PHE A 212 9.43 17.42 -0.90
C PHE A 212 9.03 18.85 -1.26
N THR A 213 7.89 18.98 -1.94
CA THR A 213 7.24 20.25 -2.31
C THR A 213 5.76 20.18 -1.92
N PRO A 214 5.01 21.31 -1.96
CA PRO A 214 3.56 21.26 -1.71
C PRO A 214 2.80 20.27 -2.62
N ASN A 215 3.34 20.02 -3.82
CA ASN A 215 2.70 19.22 -4.86
C ASN A 215 3.25 17.78 -4.99
N ILE A 216 4.46 17.51 -4.49
CA ILE A 216 5.14 16.23 -4.71
C ILE A 216 5.48 15.58 -3.37
N SER A 217 5.01 14.36 -3.18
CA SER A 217 5.38 13.49 -2.06
C SER A 217 5.89 12.14 -2.55
N ALA A 218 6.77 11.52 -1.77
CA ALA A 218 6.97 10.08 -1.79
C ALA A 218 6.16 9.46 -0.66
N PHE A 219 5.72 8.23 -0.83
CA PHE A 219 5.00 7.52 0.19
C PHE A 219 5.46 6.07 0.33
N ILE A 220 5.26 5.53 1.51
CA ILE A 220 5.31 4.10 1.80
C ILE A 220 3.94 3.67 2.29
N GLU A 221 3.51 2.49 1.85
CA GLU A 221 2.18 1.98 2.15
C GLU A 221 2.22 0.48 2.39
N TYR A 222 1.56 0.06 3.44
CA TYR A 222 1.19 -1.32 3.69
C TYR A 222 -0.30 -1.47 3.38
N LYS A 223 -0.64 -2.54 2.66
CA LYS A 223 -2.02 -2.89 2.32
C LYS A 223 -2.26 -4.35 2.68
N PHE A 224 -3.32 -4.60 3.40
CA PHE A 224 -3.87 -5.94 3.59
C PHE A 224 -5.08 -6.09 2.70
N LEU A 225 -5.04 -7.04 1.79
CA LEU A 225 -6.10 -7.36 0.85
C LEU A 225 -6.72 -8.70 1.23
N ASP A 226 -8.05 -8.74 1.26
CA ASP A 226 -8.87 -9.93 1.50
C ASP A 226 -9.96 -10.00 0.43
N ASP A 227 -10.21 -11.18 -0.11
CA ASP A 227 -11.29 -11.43 -1.04
C ASP A 227 -12.34 -12.36 -0.43
N THR A 228 -13.57 -12.26 -0.90
CA THR A 228 -14.69 -13.01 -0.28
C THR A 228 -14.75 -14.46 -0.68
N SER A 229 -14.22 -14.84 -1.85
CA SER A 229 -14.14 -16.24 -2.29
C SER A 229 -13.48 -16.37 -3.66
N THR A 230 -12.16 -16.48 -3.73
CA THR A 230 -11.51 -16.71 -5.02
C THR A 230 -11.41 -18.21 -5.33
N GLN A 231 -12.14 -18.67 -6.31
CA GLN A 231 -11.89 -19.96 -6.92
C GLN A 231 -10.67 -19.87 -7.85
N VAL A 232 -9.50 -20.20 -7.35
CA VAL A 232 -8.27 -20.26 -8.15
C VAL A 232 -8.20 -21.53 -8.99
N ASP A 233 -8.96 -22.55 -8.61
CA ASP A 233 -9.09 -23.83 -9.31
C ASP A 233 -10.53 -24.32 -9.23
N THR A 234 -10.99 -25.06 -10.24
CA THR A 234 -12.36 -25.60 -10.36
C THR A 234 -12.78 -26.53 -9.20
N ARG A 235 -11.93 -26.77 -8.23
CA ARG A 235 -12.12 -27.73 -7.14
C ARG A 235 -11.94 -27.21 -5.72
N GLN A 236 -11.37 -26.02 -5.51
CA GLN A 236 -11.15 -25.50 -4.16
C GLN A 236 -11.31 -23.98 -4.11
N ASP A 237 -12.21 -23.52 -3.24
CA ASP A 237 -12.27 -22.13 -2.82
C ASP A 237 -11.01 -21.82 -2.00
N ARG A 238 -10.18 -20.88 -2.46
CA ARG A 238 -9.01 -20.41 -1.72
C ARG A 238 -9.21 -18.98 -1.32
N ASP A 239 -9.07 -18.74 -0.05
CA ASP A 239 -9.04 -17.41 0.56
C ASP A 239 -7.64 -16.81 0.32
N LEU A 240 -7.54 -15.85 -0.63
CA LEU A 240 -6.28 -15.23 -1.04
C LEU A 240 -6.00 -13.97 -0.22
N LYS A 241 -5.67 -14.15 1.04
CA LYS A 241 -5.20 -13.04 1.88
C LYS A 241 -3.79 -12.62 1.50
N GLN A 242 -3.62 -11.33 1.21
CA GLN A 242 -2.37 -10.79 0.72
C GLN A 242 -1.89 -9.62 1.58
N HIS A 243 -0.59 -9.59 1.82
CA HIS A 243 0.09 -8.47 2.43
C HIS A 243 0.97 -7.80 1.40
N LEU A 244 0.70 -6.55 1.08
CA LEU A 244 1.45 -5.78 0.12
C LEU A 244 2.20 -4.66 0.85
N LEU A 245 3.49 -4.53 0.54
CA LEU A 245 4.32 -3.43 1.03
C LEU A 245 4.89 -2.72 -0.18
N GLY A 246 4.54 -1.45 -0.34
CA GLY A 246 4.90 -0.65 -1.50
C GLY A 246 5.45 0.72 -1.16
N ALA A 247 6.05 1.33 -2.16
CA ALA A 247 6.45 2.72 -2.16
C ALA A 247 6.09 3.37 -3.49
N GLY A 248 5.87 4.68 -3.47
CA GLY A 248 5.46 5.39 -4.66
C GLY A 248 5.68 6.89 -4.58
N VAL A 249 5.26 7.55 -5.64
CA VAL A 249 5.28 9.01 -5.76
C VAL A 249 3.87 9.50 -6.04
N ARG A 250 3.50 10.60 -5.38
CA ARG A 250 2.18 11.24 -5.51
C ARG A 250 2.36 12.68 -5.95
N TYR A 251 1.57 13.10 -6.94
CA TYR A 251 1.52 14.46 -7.45
C TYR A 251 0.15 15.07 -7.23
N PHE A 252 0.10 16.23 -6.54
CA PHE A 252 -1.11 17.00 -6.27
C PHE A 252 -1.29 18.09 -7.32
N PHE A 253 -2.47 18.14 -7.93
CA PHE A 253 -2.84 19.16 -8.91
C PHE A 253 -3.46 20.37 -8.19
N HIS A 254 -2.82 21.53 -8.30
CA HIS A 254 -3.29 22.80 -7.74
C HIS A 254 -3.67 23.77 -8.84
#